data_68c01bfa019393e5d61ca146d0c6921c
#
_entry.id   68c01bfa019393e5d61ca146d0c6921c
#
_cell.length_a   1.000
_cell.length_b   1.000
_cell.length_c   1.000
_cell.angle_alpha   90.00
_cell.angle_beta   90.00
_cell.angle_gamma   90.00
#
_symmetry.space_group_name_H-M   'P 1'
#
loop_
_entity.id
_entity.type
_entity.pdbx_description
1 polymer ?
#
loop_
_entity_poly.entity_id
_entity_poly.type
_entity_poly.pdbx_seq_one_letter_code
_entity_poly.pdbx_strand_id
1 'polypeptide(L)'
;MQLYWSANSTHRSAQYFPDPEKFDPSRFEGRGPAPYTFVPFGGGPRMCPGKEYARLEILVFMHNLVKRFKWEKVLPDEKIIVDPMPIPAKDLPVKLFPHKA
;
A
#
# COMPACT_ATOMS: atom_id res chain seq x y z
N MET A 1 -2.09 12.78 -29.41
CA MET A 1 -1.23 11.73 -28.84
C MET A 1 -1.82 11.26 -27.51
N GLN A 2 -1.93 9.96 -27.31
CA GLN A 2 -2.36 9.40 -26.04
C GLN A 2 -1.17 8.75 -25.36
N LEU A 3 -1.04 8.97 -24.03
CA LEU A 3 -0.01 8.36 -23.22
C LEU A 3 -0.66 7.46 -22.15
N TYR A 4 -0.11 6.28 -21.96
CA TYR A 4 -0.48 5.37 -20.90
C TYR A 4 0.73 5.13 -19.99
N TRP A 5 0.52 5.17 -18.68
CA TRP A 5 1.57 4.90 -17.71
C TRP A 5 1.06 3.98 -16.60
N SER A 6 1.97 3.24 -15.98
CA SER A 6 1.64 2.28 -14.94
C SER A 6 2.27 2.70 -13.62
N ALA A 7 1.45 3.04 -12.63
CA ALA A 7 1.90 3.34 -11.29
C ALA A 7 2.63 2.15 -10.67
N ASN A 8 2.11 0.95 -10.86
CA ASN A 8 2.73 -0.26 -10.32
C ASN A 8 4.14 -0.46 -10.83
N SER A 9 4.38 -0.23 -12.12
CA SER A 9 5.72 -0.34 -12.70
C SER A 9 6.69 0.69 -12.12
N THR A 10 6.22 1.92 -11.93
CA THR A 10 7.02 2.99 -11.31
C THR A 10 7.37 2.65 -9.87
N HIS A 11 6.39 2.19 -9.09
CA HIS A 11 6.57 1.84 -7.69
C HIS A 11 7.51 0.65 -7.48
N ARG A 12 7.69 -0.18 -8.50
CA ARG A 12 8.58 -1.34 -8.46
C ARG A 12 9.89 -1.12 -9.21
N SER A 13 10.16 0.09 -9.63
CA SER A 13 11.40 0.42 -10.33
C SER A 13 12.56 0.49 -9.34
N ALA A 14 13.61 -0.31 -9.55
CA ALA A 14 14.83 -0.26 -8.74
C ALA A 14 15.57 1.07 -8.86
N GLN A 15 15.34 1.81 -9.94
CA GLN A 15 15.91 3.14 -10.12
C GLN A 15 15.41 4.15 -9.08
N TYR A 16 14.11 4.07 -8.72
CA TYR A 16 13.49 4.96 -7.75
C TYR A 16 13.41 4.35 -6.36
N PHE A 17 13.25 3.04 -6.29
CA PHE A 17 13.08 2.29 -5.04
C PHE A 17 14.06 1.12 -5.03
N PRO A 18 15.29 1.31 -4.52
CA PRO A 18 16.23 0.20 -4.38
C PRO A 18 15.61 -0.94 -3.58
N ASP A 19 15.85 -2.18 -4.03
CA ASP A 19 15.26 -3.37 -3.41
C ASP A 19 13.72 -3.29 -3.39
N PRO A 20 13.06 -3.12 -4.56
CA PRO A 20 11.63 -2.78 -4.59
C PRO A 20 10.71 -3.85 -3.99
N GLU A 21 11.17 -5.09 -3.91
CA GLU A 21 10.39 -6.17 -3.29
C GLU A 21 10.43 -6.14 -1.77
N LYS A 22 11.35 -5.38 -1.17
CA LYS A 22 11.45 -5.25 0.27
C LYS A 22 10.46 -4.23 0.80
N PHE A 23 9.66 -4.62 1.80
CA PHE A 23 8.82 -3.69 2.54
C PHE A 23 9.69 -2.89 3.52
N ASP A 24 9.81 -1.59 3.27
CA ASP A 24 10.69 -0.71 4.05
C ASP A 24 10.01 0.65 4.27
N PRO A 25 9.36 0.85 5.43
CA PRO A 25 8.69 2.12 5.73
C PRO A 25 9.63 3.33 5.78
N SER A 26 10.94 3.12 5.98
CA SER A 26 11.90 4.22 6.04
C SER A 26 12.01 4.99 4.73
N ARG A 27 11.56 4.41 3.61
CA ARG A 27 11.49 5.08 2.31
C ARG A 27 10.67 6.36 2.34
N PHE A 28 9.75 6.46 3.29
CA PHE A 28 8.82 7.59 3.42
C PHE A 28 9.20 8.57 4.53
N GLU A 29 10.33 8.36 5.20
CA GLU A 29 10.83 9.27 6.20
C GLU A 29 11.40 10.54 5.58
N GLY A 30 11.43 11.61 6.35
CA GLY A 30 11.93 12.91 5.89
C GLY A 30 11.06 13.45 4.75
N ARG A 31 11.70 13.74 3.62
CA ARG A 31 10.99 14.25 2.43
C ARG A 31 10.27 13.17 1.64
N GLY A 32 10.48 11.90 1.99
CA GLY A 32 9.92 10.76 1.26
C GLY A 32 10.55 10.57 -0.12
N PRO A 33 9.88 9.78 -0.99
CA PRO A 33 10.38 9.53 -2.34
C PRO A 33 10.42 10.80 -3.19
N ALA A 34 11.23 10.76 -4.27
CA ALA A 34 11.28 11.84 -5.24
C ALA A 34 9.88 12.15 -5.81
N PRO A 35 9.59 13.41 -6.20
CA PRO A 35 8.27 13.76 -6.70
C PRO A 35 7.83 12.86 -7.86
N TYR A 36 6.55 12.48 -7.85
CA TYR A 36 5.90 11.64 -8.88
C TYR A 36 6.44 10.22 -9.03
N THR A 37 7.24 9.74 -8.10
CA THR A 37 7.71 8.35 -8.11
C THR A 37 6.84 7.42 -7.28
N PHE A 38 6.08 7.97 -6.32
CA PHE A 38 5.09 7.21 -5.55
C PHE A 38 3.74 7.90 -5.64
N VAL A 39 2.86 7.38 -6.48
CA VAL A 39 1.57 7.99 -6.83
C VAL A 39 0.44 6.95 -6.78
N PRO A 40 0.15 6.38 -5.60
CA PRO A 40 -0.86 5.32 -5.49
C PRO A 40 -2.27 5.79 -5.85
N PHE A 41 -2.53 7.09 -5.79
CA PHE A 41 -3.82 7.70 -6.16
C PHE A 41 -3.74 8.49 -7.46
N GLY A 42 -2.68 8.31 -8.24
CA GLY A 42 -2.42 9.09 -9.44
C GLY A 42 -1.83 10.45 -9.13
N GLY A 43 -1.87 11.35 -10.09
CA GLY A 43 -1.37 12.71 -9.97
C GLY A 43 -2.00 13.63 -10.99
N GLY A 44 -1.80 14.93 -10.82
CA GLY A 44 -2.35 15.95 -11.72
C GLY A 44 -3.85 16.18 -11.52
N PRO A 45 -4.50 16.81 -12.51
CA PRO A 45 -5.91 17.25 -12.39
C PRO A 45 -6.92 16.10 -12.22
N ARG A 46 -6.54 14.87 -12.60
CA ARG A 46 -7.40 13.68 -12.51
C ARG A 46 -7.01 12.75 -11.37
N MET A 47 -6.26 13.24 -10.40
CA MET A 47 -5.93 12.48 -9.19
C MET A 47 -7.21 12.01 -8.50
N CYS A 48 -7.14 10.86 -7.81
CA CYS A 48 -8.29 10.28 -7.14
C CYS A 48 -8.94 11.27 -6.16
N PRO A 49 -10.22 11.61 -6.33
CA PRO A 49 -10.90 12.54 -5.43
C PRO A 49 -11.16 11.96 -4.04
N GLY A 50 -11.11 10.64 -3.89
CA GLY A 50 -11.29 9.94 -2.61
C GLY A 50 -10.02 9.72 -1.81
N LYS A 51 -8.89 10.29 -2.22
CA LYS A 51 -7.58 10.08 -1.58
C LYS A 51 -7.60 10.35 -0.08
N GLU A 52 -8.10 11.49 0.34
CA GLU A 52 -8.13 11.86 1.76
C GLU A 52 -9.10 11.01 2.57
N TYR A 53 -10.25 10.67 1.98
CA TYR A 53 -11.19 9.74 2.60
C TYR A 53 -10.56 8.36 2.83
N ALA A 54 -9.90 7.82 1.80
CA ALA A 54 -9.23 6.53 1.91
C ALA A 54 -8.12 6.55 2.96
N ARG A 55 -7.32 7.62 2.99
CA ARG A 55 -6.26 7.79 3.98
C ARG A 55 -6.83 7.78 5.40
N LEU A 56 -7.88 8.55 5.64
CA LEU A 56 -8.52 8.63 6.95
C LEU A 56 -9.11 7.28 7.36
N GLU A 57 -9.80 6.61 6.46
CA GLU A 57 -10.40 5.29 6.72
C GLU A 57 -9.35 4.25 7.10
N ILE A 58 -8.24 4.20 6.36
CA ILE A 58 -7.13 3.29 6.66
C ILE A 58 -6.54 3.59 8.03
N LEU A 59 -6.28 4.87 8.34
CA LEU A 59 -5.68 5.25 9.61
C LEU A 59 -6.57 4.88 10.80
N VAL A 60 -7.88 5.16 10.71
CA VAL A 60 -8.83 4.82 11.76
C VAL A 60 -8.93 3.32 11.95
N PHE A 61 -9.03 2.58 10.84
CA PHE A 61 -9.10 1.12 10.88
C PHE A 61 -7.84 0.53 11.52
N MET A 62 -6.66 0.93 11.07
CA MET A 62 -5.40 0.41 11.59
C MET A 62 -5.19 0.75 13.07
N HIS A 63 -5.54 1.97 13.47
CA HIS A 63 -5.46 2.38 14.86
C HIS A 63 -6.30 1.46 15.77
N ASN A 64 -7.54 1.21 15.39
CA ASN A 64 -8.42 0.36 16.17
C ASN A 64 -8.01 -1.10 16.14
N LEU A 65 -7.55 -1.58 14.99
CA LEU A 65 -7.11 -2.97 14.83
C LEU A 65 -5.91 -3.28 15.74
N VAL A 66 -4.86 -2.45 15.69
CA VAL A 66 -3.63 -2.71 16.45
C VAL A 66 -3.82 -2.52 17.95
N LYS A 67 -4.77 -1.67 18.37
CA LYS A 67 -5.09 -1.50 19.80
C LYS A 67 -5.82 -2.69 20.39
N ARG A 68 -6.62 -3.37 19.59
CA ARG A 68 -7.53 -4.42 20.08
C ARG A 68 -7.00 -5.83 19.81
N PHE A 69 -6.21 -6.01 18.76
CA PHE A 69 -5.83 -7.34 18.31
C PHE A 69 -4.35 -7.40 17.95
N LYS A 70 -3.74 -8.54 18.28
CA LYS A 70 -2.58 -9.05 17.56
C LYS A 70 -3.11 -9.90 16.41
N TRP A 71 -2.47 -9.88 15.27
CA TRP A 71 -2.92 -10.66 14.13
C TRP A 71 -1.76 -11.33 13.41
N GLU A 72 -2.05 -12.44 12.76
CA GLU A 72 -1.08 -13.22 11.99
C GLU A 72 -1.67 -13.57 10.63
N LYS A 73 -0.86 -13.53 9.59
CA LYS A 73 -1.28 -13.97 8.27
C LYS A 73 -1.43 -15.48 8.26
N VAL A 74 -2.59 -15.96 7.77
CA VAL A 74 -2.83 -17.39 7.59
C VAL A 74 -1.97 -17.95 6.45
N LEU A 75 -1.76 -17.13 5.40
CA LEU A 75 -0.96 -17.48 4.23
C LEU A 75 0.21 -16.49 4.12
N PRO A 76 1.36 -16.75 4.79
CA PRO A 76 2.46 -15.77 4.80
C PRO A 76 3.06 -15.49 3.43
N ASP A 77 3.01 -16.46 2.52
CA ASP A 77 3.58 -16.36 1.17
C ASP A 77 2.54 -16.12 0.09
N GLU A 78 1.40 -15.56 0.46
CA GLU A 78 0.33 -15.25 -0.49
C GLU A 78 0.81 -14.25 -1.53
N LYS A 79 0.52 -14.55 -2.82
CA LYS A 79 0.91 -13.70 -3.94
C LYS A 79 -0.02 -12.51 -4.08
N ILE A 80 0.53 -11.41 -4.59
CA ILE A 80 -0.24 -10.24 -4.99
C ILE A 80 -0.51 -10.34 -6.49
N ILE A 81 -1.78 -10.25 -6.87
CA ILE A 81 -2.21 -10.23 -8.27
C ILE A 81 -2.47 -8.77 -8.65
N VAL A 82 -1.94 -8.34 -9.78
CA VAL A 82 -2.16 -6.99 -10.32
C VAL A 82 -3.03 -7.07 -11.57
N ASP A 83 -4.34 -6.76 -11.42
CA ASP A 83 -5.27 -6.76 -12.54
C ASP A 83 -6.58 -6.02 -12.17
N PRO A 84 -6.70 -4.72 -12.43
CA PRO A 84 -5.65 -3.73 -12.75
C PRO A 84 -4.92 -3.22 -11.51
N MET A 85 -5.42 -3.47 -10.30
CA MET A 85 -4.82 -3.03 -9.06
C MET A 85 -4.21 -4.19 -8.29
N PRO A 86 -3.16 -3.94 -7.50
CA PRO A 86 -2.59 -5.00 -6.67
C PRO A 86 -3.58 -5.45 -5.59
N ILE A 87 -3.86 -6.74 -5.56
CA ILE A 87 -4.80 -7.37 -4.62
C ILE A 87 -4.19 -8.69 -4.15
N PRO A 88 -4.27 -9.03 -2.84
CA PRO A 88 -3.88 -10.35 -2.38
C PRO A 88 -4.70 -11.44 -3.08
N ALA A 89 -4.04 -12.50 -3.54
CA ALA A 89 -4.68 -13.55 -4.34
C ALA A 89 -5.84 -14.24 -3.62
N LYS A 90 -5.80 -14.28 -2.28
CA LYS A 90 -6.82 -14.94 -1.45
C LYS A 90 -7.35 -14.00 -0.36
N ASP A 91 -7.43 -12.70 -0.65
CA ASP A 91 -8.02 -11.67 0.20
C ASP A 91 -7.35 -11.50 1.57
N LEU A 92 -6.11 -11.94 1.71
CA LEU A 92 -5.29 -11.80 2.92
C LEU A 92 -5.98 -12.36 4.18
N PRO A 93 -6.22 -13.68 4.26
CA PRO A 93 -6.81 -14.24 5.47
C PRO A 93 -5.87 -14.09 6.66
N VAL A 94 -6.42 -13.67 7.80
CA VAL A 94 -5.67 -13.43 9.03
C VAL A 94 -6.35 -14.09 10.23
N LYS A 95 -5.56 -14.44 11.25
CA LYS A 95 -6.06 -14.80 12.57
C LYS A 95 -5.92 -13.60 13.49
N LEU A 96 -6.97 -13.34 14.25
CA LEU A 96 -7.00 -12.25 15.23
C LEU A 96 -6.92 -12.83 16.64
N PHE A 97 -6.06 -12.23 17.46
CA PHE A 97 -5.89 -12.59 18.86
C PHE A 97 -6.20 -11.34 19.70
N PRO A 98 -7.32 -11.31 20.46
CA PRO A 98 -7.64 -10.14 21.28
C PRO A 98 -6.53 -9.87 22.29
N HIS A 99 -6.20 -8.60 22.48
CA HIS A 99 -5.30 -8.21 23.58
C HIS A 99 -6.03 -8.42 24.90
N LYS A 100 -5.31 -8.88 25.90
CA LYS A 100 -5.86 -8.95 27.26
C LYS A 100 -6.04 -7.54 27.77
N ALA A 101 -7.20 -7.28 28.34
CA ALA A 101 -7.51 -6.00 28.95
C ALA A 101 -6.61 -5.74 30.16
#